data_523fefaa25bb68501babc7d4248b8a86
#
_entry.id   523fefaa25bb68501babc7d4248b8a86
#
_cell.length_a   1.000
_cell.length_b   1.000
_cell.length_c   1.000
_cell.angle_alpha   90.00
_cell.angle_beta   90.00
_cell.angle_gamma   90.00
#
_symmetry.space_group_name_H-M   'P 1'
#
loop_
_entity.id
_entity.type
_entity.pdbx_description
1 polymer ?
#
loop_
_entity_poly.entity_id
_entity_poly.type
_entity_poly.pdbx_seq_one_letter_code
_entity_poly.pdbx_strand_id
1 'polypeptide(L)'
;MFPRFIKSNFIVLSLALLFSSTVFGTAPTTFSQAKVVLKEQIYFDQNKNGALGTIYCGCDWEWVGRSGGRIDPKRCGYEIRAIPNRGERTEIEHVFAASHFGQQRQCWQNGGRKNCNKTDPVFNLMEADLHNLTVSVGELNADRSNYRFGVLPHARKQHGQCNSKVDFKQRVFEPRDDVKGKIARINFYMADRYGLRLSDQQQKLFIAWSKQHPVTPWELERDRRIARVMGHHNDFVTGKRTWKLGHRNSREGIAGAITRDPAKSLAQTAQGTPKTDVSSAPIHGNRNSKIFHPKGCSSYNTMSPRNVVNFSSEEEAIAAGYRRAKNCK
;
A
#
# COMPACT_ATOMS: atom_id res chain seq x y z
N MET A 1 55.09 -64.14 -12.48
CA MET A 1 53.72 -64.03 -11.99
C MET A 1 53.61 -62.68 -11.27
N PHE A 2 53.20 -61.63 -11.95
CA PHE A 2 53.09 -60.23 -11.37
C PHE A 2 51.66 -59.83 -11.24
N PRO A 3 51.19 -59.26 -10.11
CA PRO A 3 49.85 -58.84 -9.96
C PRO A 3 49.58 -57.43 -10.60
N ARG A 4 48.52 -57.35 -11.38
CA ARG A 4 48.01 -56.10 -11.97
C ARG A 4 47.34 -55.24 -10.88
N PHE A 5 47.85 -54.03 -10.69
CA PHE A 5 47.15 -52.98 -9.88
C PHE A 5 46.03 -52.36 -10.70
N ILE A 6 44.80 -52.49 -10.21
CA ILE A 6 43.61 -51.83 -10.74
C ILE A 6 43.58 -50.44 -10.10
N LYS A 7 43.74 -49.37 -10.93
CA LYS A 7 43.51 -47.98 -10.51
C LYS A 7 42.00 -47.68 -10.50
N SER A 8 41.45 -47.54 -9.32
CA SER A 8 40.08 -47.07 -9.14
C SER A 8 40.01 -45.55 -9.28
N ASN A 9 39.35 -45.04 -10.31
CA ASN A 9 39.07 -43.62 -10.49
C ASN A 9 37.83 -43.26 -9.71
N PHE A 10 37.97 -42.55 -8.59
CA PHE A 10 36.87 -41.91 -7.89
C PHE A 10 36.46 -40.64 -8.64
N ILE A 11 35.30 -40.66 -9.29
CA ILE A 11 34.66 -39.48 -9.85
C ILE A 11 33.94 -38.77 -8.68
N VAL A 12 34.49 -37.65 -8.23
CA VAL A 12 33.83 -36.77 -7.27
C VAL A 12 32.80 -35.94 -8.03
N LEU A 13 31.53 -36.30 -7.88
CA LEU A 13 30.41 -35.58 -8.45
C LEU A 13 30.12 -34.35 -7.54
N SER A 14 30.67 -33.19 -7.91
CA SER A 14 30.38 -31.94 -7.23
C SER A 14 28.93 -31.49 -7.53
N LEU A 15 28.03 -31.69 -6.57
CA LEU A 15 26.64 -31.22 -6.64
C LEU A 15 26.64 -29.70 -6.38
N ALA A 16 26.64 -28.89 -7.44
CA ALA A 16 26.49 -27.46 -7.34
C ALA A 16 25.01 -27.13 -6.92
N LEU A 17 24.82 -26.82 -5.66
CA LEU A 17 23.56 -26.25 -5.16
C LEU A 17 23.37 -24.85 -5.75
N LEU A 18 22.56 -24.76 -6.79
CA LEU A 18 22.06 -23.48 -7.31
C LEU A 18 21.11 -22.87 -6.28
N PHE A 19 21.62 -21.99 -5.44
CA PHE A 19 20.78 -21.09 -4.63
C PHE A 19 20.10 -20.11 -5.59
N SER A 20 18.86 -20.39 -5.99
CA SER A 20 17.97 -19.40 -6.60
C SER A 20 17.68 -18.33 -5.55
N SER A 21 18.44 -17.24 -5.59
CA SER A 21 18.11 -16.03 -4.87
C SER A 21 16.77 -15.52 -5.43
N THR A 22 15.69 -15.73 -4.67
CA THR A 22 14.41 -15.09 -4.95
C THR A 22 14.60 -13.58 -4.79
N VAL A 23 14.69 -12.87 -5.92
CA VAL A 23 14.69 -11.41 -5.92
C VAL A 23 13.29 -10.98 -5.45
N PHE A 24 13.17 -10.64 -4.19
CA PHE A 24 11.98 -9.99 -3.67
C PHE A 24 11.90 -8.59 -4.30
N GLY A 25 10.84 -8.33 -5.05
CA GLY A 25 10.56 -6.98 -5.55
C GLY A 25 10.44 -6.00 -4.36
N THR A 26 11.00 -4.81 -4.50
CA THR A 26 10.83 -3.76 -3.48
C THR A 26 9.37 -3.30 -3.45
N ALA A 27 8.75 -3.32 -2.26
CA ALA A 27 7.39 -2.83 -2.07
C ALA A 27 7.26 -1.37 -2.56
N PRO A 28 6.20 -1.02 -3.31
CA PRO A 28 6.02 0.33 -3.80
C PRO A 28 5.80 1.31 -2.65
N THR A 29 6.41 2.47 -2.73
CA THR A 29 6.29 3.56 -1.74
C THR A 29 5.40 4.69 -2.22
N THR A 30 4.97 4.67 -3.48
CA THR A 30 4.06 5.65 -4.08
C THR A 30 2.96 4.96 -4.89
N PHE A 31 1.80 5.60 -4.98
CA PHE A 31 0.70 5.10 -5.80
C PHE A 31 1.08 4.94 -7.27
N SER A 32 1.96 5.80 -7.80
CA SER A 32 2.44 5.69 -9.18
C SER A 32 3.26 4.41 -9.41
N GLN A 33 4.12 4.03 -8.48
CA GLN A 33 4.86 2.76 -8.52
C GLN A 33 3.91 1.56 -8.37
N ALA A 34 2.99 1.63 -7.39
CA ALA A 34 2.02 0.58 -7.13
C ALA A 34 1.18 0.22 -8.36
N LYS A 35 0.75 1.21 -9.15
CA LYS A 35 0.01 0.98 -10.40
C LYS A 35 0.79 0.17 -11.43
N VAL A 36 2.10 0.40 -11.55
CA VAL A 36 2.97 -0.36 -12.47
C VAL A 36 3.12 -1.80 -11.99
N VAL A 37 3.43 -1.98 -10.70
CA VAL A 37 3.54 -3.31 -10.08
C VAL A 37 2.24 -4.10 -10.21
N LEU A 38 1.09 -3.43 -10.02
CA LEU A 38 -0.22 -4.06 -10.21
C LEU A 38 -0.38 -4.65 -11.61
N LYS A 39 -0.05 -3.86 -12.65
CA LYS A 39 -0.11 -4.32 -14.03
C LYS A 39 0.86 -5.46 -14.29
N GLU A 40 2.12 -5.30 -13.92
CA GLU A 40 3.22 -6.18 -14.36
C GLU A 40 3.33 -7.47 -13.54
N GLN A 41 2.94 -7.45 -12.26
CA GLN A 41 3.20 -8.57 -11.36
C GLN A 41 1.93 -9.18 -10.74
N ILE A 42 0.83 -8.44 -10.67
CA ILE A 42 -0.38 -8.92 -9.99
C ILE A 42 -1.49 -9.30 -10.96
N TYR A 43 -1.83 -8.41 -11.91
CA TYR A 43 -2.96 -8.56 -12.82
C TYR A 43 -2.55 -8.81 -14.28
N PHE A 44 -1.30 -9.14 -14.57
CA PHE A 44 -0.75 -9.25 -15.93
C PHE A 44 -1.52 -10.24 -16.83
N ASP A 45 -2.12 -11.28 -16.24
CA ASP A 45 -2.88 -12.36 -16.88
C ASP A 45 -4.39 -12.30 -16.59
N GLN A 46 -4.88 -11.28 -15.84
CA GLN A 46 -6.25 -11.22 -15.34
C GLN A 46 -7.15 -10.28 -16.15
N ASN A 47 -6.66 -9.82 -17.27
CA ASN A 47 -7.32 -8.79 -18.06
C ASN A 47 -8.27 -9.35 -19.16
N LYS A 48 -8.30 -10.67 -19.36
CA LYS A 48 -9.12 -11.34 -20.38
C LYS A 48 -9.27 -12.85 -20.12
N ASN A 49 -9.93 -13.55 -21.02
CA ASN A 49 -10.03 -15.03 -21.07
C ASN A 49 -10.74 -15.65 -19.85
N GLY A 50 -11.88 -15.11 -19.45
CA GLY A 50 -12.70 -15.70 -18.39
C GLY A 50 -12.21 -15.41 -16.96
N ALA A 51 -11.24 -14.54 -16.81
CA ALA A 51 -10.89 -13.97 -15.51
C ALA A 51 -12.06 -13.17 -14.93
N LEU A 52 -12.03 -12.88 -13.60
CA LEU A 52 -13.10 -12.13 -12.93
C LEU A 52 -13.30 -10.69 -13.45
N GLY A 53 -12.41 -10.20 -14.31
CA GLY A 53 -12.47 -8.87 -14.91
C GLY A 53 -12.35 -7.73 -13.90
N THR A 54 -12.79 -6.55 -14.29
CA THR A 54 -12.80 -5.37 -13.42
C THR A 54 -13.67 -5.58 -12.19
N ILE A 55 -13.23 -5.10 -11.01
CA ILE A 55 -13.82 -5.46 -9.71
C ILE A 55 -15.33 -5.26 -9.63
N TYR A 56 -15.85 -4.15 -10.16
CA TYR A 56 -17.27 -3.82 -9.99
C TYR A 56 -18.17 -4.31 -11.12
N CYS A 57 -17.64 -4.54 -12.33
CA CYS A 57 -18.44 -4.94 -13.49
C CYS A 57 -18.01 -6.24 -14.18
N GLY A 58 -16.82 -6.75 -13.90
CA GLY A 58 -16.35 -7.97 -14.56
C GLY A 58 -15.95 -7.79 -16.03
N CYS A 59 -15.72 -6.56 -16.48
CA CYS A 59 -15.28 -6.31 -17.84
C CYS A 59 -13.84 -6.75 -18.04
N ASP A 60 -13.56 -7.43 -19.15
CA ASP A 60 -12.20 -7.61 -19.64
C ASP A 60 -11.61 -6.27 -20.07
N TRP A 61 -10.28 -6.17 -20.13
CA TRP A 61 -9.59 -4.98 -20.60
C TRP A 61 -8.29 -5.32 -21.33
N GLU A 62 -7.82 -4.39 -22.11
CA GLU A 62 -6.48 -4.43 -22.68
C GLU A 62 -5.60 -3.41 -21.97
N TRP A 63 -4.38 -3.82 -21.60
CA TRP A 63 -3.42 -2.90 -21.00
C TRP A 63 -2.92 -1.87 -21.99
N VAL A 64 -2.94 -0.59 -21.60
CA VAL A 64 -2.47 0.55 -22.42
C VAL A 64 -1.48 1.38 -21.63
N GLY A 65 -0.38 1.75 -22.27
CA GLY A 65 0.66 2.56 -21.65
C GLY A 65 1.25 1.93 -20.39
N ARG A 66 1.69 2.77 -19.48
CA ARG A 66 2.45 2.33 -18.29
C ARG A 66 1.61 1.55 -17.27
N SER A 67 0.37 1.96 -17.04
CA SER A 67 -0.49 1.36 -15.99
C SER A 67 -1.99 1.54 -16.24
N GLY A 68 -2.39 1.98 -17.44
CA GLY A 68 -3.79 2.12 -17.82
C GLY A 68 -4.30 0.89 -18.55
N GLY A 69 -5.61 0.88 -18.83
CA GLY A 69 -6.25 -0.13 -19.67
C GLY A 69 -7.47 0.44 -20.38
N ARG A 70 -7.91 -0.25 -21.43
CA ARG A 70 -9.16 0.02 -22.14
C ARG A 70 -10.08 -1.16 -22.02
N ILE A 71 -11.36 -0.89 -21.83
CA ILE A 71 -12.44 -1.88 -21.94
C ILE A 71 -13.15 -1.71 -23.28
N ASP A 72 -13.80 -2.79 -23.72
CA ASP A 72 -14.89 -2.72 -24.69
C ASP A 72 -16.22 -2.80 -23.91
N PRO A 73 -16.94 -1.69 -23.73
CA PRO A 73 -18.17 -1.68 -22.96
C PRO A 73 -19.22 -2.62 -23.52
N LYS A 74 -19.34 -2.71 -24.84
CA LYS A 74 -20.34 -3.57 -25.51
C LYS A 74 -20.10 -5.04 -25.21
N ARG A 75 -18.84 -5.47 -25.18
CA ARG A 75 -18.46 -6.86 -24.95
C ARG A 75 -18.85 -7.38 -23.55
N CYS A 76 -18.78 -6.52 -22.53
CA CYS A 76 -19.19 -6.88 -21.16
C CYS A 76 -20.59 -6.39 -20.79
N GLY A 77 -21.34 -5.82 -21.74
CA GLY A 77 -22.67 -5.28 -21.49
C GLY A 77 -22.69 -4.07 -20.56
N TYR A 78 -21.56 -3.36 -20.43
CA TYR A 78 -21.46 -2.12 -19.65
C TYR A 78 -22.05 -0.97 -20.45
N GLU A 79 -22.99 -0.24 -19.83
CA GLU A 79 -23.54 1.00 -20.41
C GLU A 79 -22.91 2.21 -19.72
N ILE A 80 -22.34 3.09 -20.54
CA ILE A 80 -21.74 4.34 -20.08
C ILE A 80 -22.89 5.27 -19.70
N ARG A 81 -22.92 5.72 -18.44
CA ARG A 81 -23.99 6.57 -17.89
C ARG A 81 -23.80 8.05 -18.19
N ALA A 82 -22.62 8.60 -17.93
CA ALA A 82 -22.40 10.06 -17.94
C ALA A 82 -20.96 10.49 -18.31
N ILE A 83 -19.94 9.63 -18.18
CA ILE A 83 -18.55 10.02 -18.32
C ILE A 83 -17.83 9.12 -19.36
N PRO A 84 -18.08 9.33 -20.70
CA PRO A 84 -17.60 8.41 -21.74
C PRO A 84 -16.10 8.14 -21.70
N ASN A 85 -15.26 9.14 -21.60
CA ASN A 85 -13.80 9.01 -21.54
C ASN A 85 -13.29 8.28 -20.27
N ARG A 86 -14.11 8.08 -19.26
CA ARG A 86 -13.81 7.20 -18.11
C ARG A 86 -14.50 5.84 -18.23
N GLY A 87 -15.64 5.78 -18.91
CA GLY A 87 -16.36 4.53 -19.17
C GLY A 87 -15.64 3.55 -20.06
N GLU A 88 -14.75 4.03 -20.95
CA GLU A 88 -13.97 3.20 -21.88
C GLU A 88 -12.59 2.80 -21.35
N ARG A 89 -12.20 3.25 -20.17
CA ARG A 89 -10.88 2.96 -19.60
C ARG A 89 -10.96 2.31 -18.26
N THR A 90 -9.87 1.63 -17.88
CA THR A 90 -9.67 1.18 -16.49
C THR A 90 -8.97 2.25 -15.67
N GLU A 91 -9.24 2.24 -14.38
CA GLU A 91 -8.54 2.98 -13.35
C GLU A 91 -8.19 2.05 -12.18
N ILE A 92 -7.13 2.37 -11.46
CA ILE A 92 -6.79 1.64 -10.24
C ILE A 92 -7.60 2.23 -9.08
N GLU A 93 -8.41 1.37 -8.52
CA GLU A 93 -9.34 1.65 -7.43
C GLU A 93 -8.71 1.36 -6.07
N HIS A 94 -8.88 2.29 -5.13
CA HIS A 94 -8.67 2.05 -3.71
C HIS A 94 -9.96 1.53 -3.08
N VAL A 95 -10.04 0.24 -2.80
CA VAL A 95 -11.26 -0.38 -2.22
C VAL A 95 -11.60 0.27 -0.87
N PHE A 96 -10.63 0.40 0.04
CA PHE A 96 -10.72 1.33 1.16
C PHE A 96 -10.33 2.72 0.65
N ALA A 97 -11.29 3.61 0.47
CA ALA A 97 -11.08 4.88 -0.22
C ALA A 97 -9.97 5.74 0.40
N ALA A 98 -9.14 6.35 -0.46
CA ALA A 98 -8.04 7.20 0.00
C ALA A 98 -8.47 8.34 0.92
N SER A 99 -9.66 8.91 0.71
CA SER A 99 -10.21 9.91 1.61
C SER A 99 -10.60 9.33 2.98
N HIS A 100 -11.05 8.06 3.05
CA HIS A 100 -11.44 7.46 4.31
C HIS A 100 -10.24 7.20 5.23
N PHE A 101 -9.10 6.76 4.71
CA PHE A 101 -7.91 6.65 5.53
C PHE A 101 -7.19 8.00 5.71
N GLY A 102 -7.27 8.87 4.70
CA GLY A 102 -6.68 10.22 4.78
C GLY A 102 -7.33 11.07 5.87
N GLN A 103 -8.67 11.10 5.95
CA GLN A 103 -9.41 11.85 6.97
C GLN A 103 -9.09 11.41 8.41
N GLN A 104 -8.52 10.23 8.60
CA GLN A 104 -8.06 9.75 9.89
C GLN A 104 -6.61 10.16 10.21
N ARG A 105 -6.01 11.05 9.40
CA ARG A 105 -4.65 11.53 9.55
C ARG A 105 -4.59 13.05 9.60
N GLN A 106 -3.70 13.59 10.44
CA GLN A 106 -3.56 15.05 10.63
C GLN A 106 -3.21 15.78 9.33
N CYS A 107 -2.41 15.16 8.46
CA CYS A 107 -2.04 15.75 7.16
C CYS A 107 -3.22 16.09 6.27
N TRP A 108 -4.34 15.34 6.39
CA TRP A 108 -5.53 15.58 5.59
C TRP A 108 -6.25 16.88 5.95
N GLN A 109 -6.26 17.23 7.23
CA GLN A 109 -6.86 18.48 7.72
C GLN A 109 -6.13 19.72 7.17
N ASN A 110 -4.85 19.59 6.85
CA ASN A 110 -3.99 20.68 6.41
C ASN A 110 -3.81 20.77 4.88
N GLY A 111 -4.78 20.34 4.09
CA GLY A 111 -4.73 20.43 2.62
C GLY A 111 -4.98 19.11 1.87
N GLY A 112 -5.65 18.15 2.52
CA GLY A 112 -6.16 16.92 1.91
C GLY A 112 -5.09 16.01 1.35
N ARG A 113 -5.44 15.25 0.30
CA ARG A 113 -4.58 14.25 -0.33
C ARG A 113 -3.22 14.81 -0.77
N LYS A 114 -3.22 16.00 -1.37
CA LYS A 114 -1.99 16.65 -1.88
C LYS A 114 -1.00 16.96 -0.77
N ASN A 115 -1.49 17.41 0.39
CA ASN A 115 -0.65 17.65 1.55
C ASN A 115 -0.15 16.33 2.17
N CYS A 116 -1.02 15.33 2.32
CA CYS A 116 -0.63 14.02 2.84
C CYS A 116 0.47 13.36 2.01
N ASN A 117 0.38 13.40 0.69
CA ASN A 117 1.43 12.85 -0.19
C ASN A 117 2.81 13.50 0.04
N LYS A 118 2.83 14.77 0.46
CA LYS A 118 4.09 15.51 0.70
C LYS A 118 4.63 15.30 2.11
N THR A 119 3.77 15.12 3.09
CA THR A 119 4.14 15.28 4.50
C THR A 119 3.96 14.04 5.36
N ASP A 120 3.29 13.00 4.84
CA ASP A 120 2.94 11.83 5.63
C ASP A 120 3.36 10.51 4.95
N PRO A 121 4.51 9.94 5.33
CA PRO A 121 4.99 8.67 4.77
C PRO A 121 4.00 7.51 4.98
N VAL A 122 3.27 7.47 6.10
CA VAL A 122 2.28 6.42 6.37
C VAL A 122 1.10 6.53 5.39
N PHE A 123 0.66 7.76 5.07
CA PHE A 123 -0.35 7.97 4.04
C PHE A 123 0.10 7.41 2.68
N ASN A 124 1.35 7.68 2.29
CA ASN A 124 1.91 7.18 1.03
C ASN A 124 1.97 5.65 1.00
N LEU A 125 2.31 4.99 2.11
CA LEU A 125 2.28 3.53 2.21
C LEU A 125 0.86 2.97 2.09
N MET A 126 -0.14 3.58 2.73
CA MET A 126 -1.54 3.20 2.57
C MET A 126 -2.05 3.38 1.15
N GLU A 127 -1.63 4.47 0.49
CA GLU A 127 -2.01 4.77 -0.89
C GLU A 127 -1.35 3.83 -1.90
N ALA A 128 -0.16 3.32 -1.59
CA ALA A 128 0.59 2.39 -2.41
C ALA A 128 0.35 0.91 -2.08
N ASP A 129 -0.47 0.61 -1.06
CA ASP A 129 -0.67 -0.77 -0.61
C ASP A 129 -1.43 -1.61 -1.64
N LEU A 130 -0.74 -2.61 -2.21
CA LEU A 130 -1.27 -3.47 -3.27
C LEU A 130 -2.47 -4.30 -2.83
N HIS A 131 -2.60 -4.63 -1.52
CA HIS A 131 -3.77 -5.34 -1.01
C HIS A 131 -5.05 -4.51 -1.13
N ASN A 132 -4.94 -3.18 -1.07
CA ASN A 132 -6.05 -2.25 -1.22
C ASN A 132 -6.39 -1.89 -2.66
N LEU A 133 -5.51 -2.22 -3.62
CA LEU A 133 -5.61 -1.75 -5.01
C LEU A 133 -6.20 -2.82 -5.93
N THR A 134 -7.06 -2.41 -6.86
CA THR A 134 -7.68 -3.29 -7.84
C THR A 134 -8.02 -2.54 -9.14
N VAL A 135 -8.35 -3.27 -10.20
CA VAL A 135 -8.72 -2.67 -11.50
C VAL A 135 -10.23 -2.47 -11.54
N SER A 136 -10.68 -1.26 -11.88
CA SER A 136 -12.08 -0.90 -12.06
C SER A 136 -12.31 -0.19 -13.39
N VAL A 137 -13.56 -0.22 -13.91
CA VAL A 137 -13.98 0.71 -14.95
C VAL A 137 -13.93 2.14 -14.37
N GLY A 138 -13.33 3.07 -15.12
CA GLY A 138 -13.03 4.40 -14.58
C GLY A 138 -14.26 5.23 -14.24
N GLU A 139 -15.37 5.12 -15.03
CA GLU A 139 -16.62 5.80 -14.68
C GLU A 139 -17.20 5.23 -13.39
N LEU A 140 -17.22 3.91 -13.24
CA LEU A 140 -17.76 3.28 -12.05
C LEU A 140 -16.90 3.55 -10.80
N ASN A 141 -15.59 3.69 -10.99
CA ASN A 141 -14.70 4.20 -9.95
C ASN A 141 -15.06 5.63 -9.53
N ALA A 142 -15.41 6.50 -10.50
CA ALA A 142 -15.90 7.86 -10.21
C ALA A 142 -17.24 7.85 -9.48
N ASP A 143 -18.18 7.04 -9.93
CA ASP A 143 -19.52 6.94 -9.34
C ASP A 143 -19.46 6.38 -7.91
N ARG A 144 -18.58 5.38 -7.68
CA ARG A 144 -18.31 4.88 -6.33
C ARG A 144 -17.66 5.95 -5.46
N SER A 145 -16.77 6.79 -6.02
CA SER A 145 -16.14 7.88 -5.28
C SER A 145 -15.59 7.43 -3.91
N ASN A 146 -16.04 8.05 -2.83
CA ASN A 146 -15.80 7.64 -1.44
C ASN A 146 -17.07 7.18 -0.72
N TYR A 147 -18.06 6.69 -1.46
CA TYR A 147 -19.30 6.24 -0.85
C TYR A 147 -19.05 4.98 -0.02
N ARG A 148 -19.81 4.88 1.10
CA ARG A 148 -19.77 3.66 1.92
C ARG A 148 -20.33 2.47 1.13
N PHE A 149 -19.84 1.30 1.42
CA PHE A 149 -20.47 0.08 0.92
C PHE A 149 -21.79 -0.19 1.66
N GLY A 150 -22.76 -0.74 0.94
CA GLY A 150 -24.06 -1.05 1.49
C GLY A 150 -24.86 -1.98 0.60
N VAL A 151 -26.11 -2.25 0.97
CA VAL A 151 -27.09 -3.02 0.19
C VAL A 151 -28.17 -2.06 -0.29
N LEU A 152 -28.49 -2.13 -1.56
CA LEU A 152 -29.43 -1.25 -2.26
C LEU A 152 -30.52 -2.08 -2.97
N PRO A 153 -31.45 -2.72 -2.21
CA PRO A 153 -32.38 -3.69 -2.76
C PRO A 153 -33.32 -3.10 -3.83
N HIS A 154 -33.64 -1.83 -3.71
CA HIS A 154 -34.57 -1.12 -4.60
C HIS A 154 -33.89 -0.24 -5.64
N ALA A 155 -32.56 -0.12 -5.63
CA ALA A 155 -31.86 0.67 -6.63
C ALA A 155 -31.79 -0.06 -7.97
N ARG A 156 -32.03 0.70 -9.05
CA ARG A 156 -31.87 0.20 -10.41
C ARG A 156 -30.39 0.08 -10.76
N LYS A 157 -30.05 -0.81 -11.68
CA LYS A 157 -28.74 -0.85 -12.32
C LYS A 157 -28.59 0.40 -13.21
N GLN A 158 -27.48 1.09 -13.09
CA GLN A 158 -27.21 2.31 -13.86
C GLN A 158 -26.25 2.07 -15.05
N HIS A 159 -25.65 0.88 -15.14
CA HIS A 159 -24.59 0.57 -16.09
C HIS A 159 -24.87 -0.74 -16.85
N GLY A 160 -26.04 -0.85 -17.44
CA GLY A 160 -26.45 -2.00 -18.26
C GLY A 160 -26.40 -3.34 -17.48
N GLN A 161 -25.61 -4.30 -17.96
CA GLN A 161 -25.46 -5.61 -17.33
C GLN A 161 -24.60 -5.59 -16.05
N CYS A 162 -23.93 -4.49 -15.76
CA CYS A 162 -23.14 -4.34 -14.53
C CYS A 162 -24.03 -4.45 -13.28
N ASN A 163 -23.77 -5.42 -12.42
CA ASN A 163 -24.59 -5.70 -11.24
C ASN A 163 -24.31 -4.77 -10.04
N SER A 164 -23.29 -3.93 -10.12
CA SER A 164 -23.06 -2.91 -9.10
C SER A 164 -24.07 -1.78 -9.22
N LYS A 165 -24.46 -1.22 -8.08
CA LYS A 165 -25.46 -0.15 -7.99
C LYS A 165 -24.92 1.01 -7.16
N VAL A 166 -25.37 2.23 -7.47
CA VAL A 166 -25.02 3.42 -6.71
C VAL A 166 -26.27 4.22 -6.35
N ASP A 167 -26.34 4.65 -5.10
CA ASP A 167 -27.30 5.68 -4.66
C ASP A 167 -26.51 6.95 -4.36
N PHE A 168 -26.57 7.90 -5.27
CA PHE A 168 -25.85 9.17 -5.18
C PHE A 168 -26.38 10.06 -4.04
N LYS A 169 -27.68 9.97 -3.73
CA LYS A 169 -28.31 10.76 -2.66
C LYS A 169 -27.91 10.25 -1.28
N GLN A 170 -27.97 8.93 -1.09
CA GLN A 170 -27.57 8.29 0.17
C GLN A 170 -26.06 8.11 0.30
N ARG A 171 -25.31 8.30 -0.79
CA ARG A 171 -23.86 8.05 -0.87
C ARG A 171 -23.51 6.62 -0.49
N VAL A 172 -24.21 5.67 -1.09
CA VAL A 172 -24.04 4.23 -0.89
C VAL A 172 -23.72 3.56 -2.22
N PHE A 173 -22.78 2.63 -2.18
CA PHE A 173 -22.41 1.79 -3.31
C PHE A 173 -22.59 0.32 -2.94
N GLU A 174 -23.36 -0.41 -3.73
CA GLU A 174 -23.49 -1.86 -3.63
C GLU A 174 -22.68 -2.51 -4.76
N PRO A 175 -21.58 -3.24 -4.45
CA PRO A 175 -20.83 -3.99 -5.45
C PRO A 175 -21.58 -5.26 -5.85
N ARG A 176 -21.24 -5.84 -7.00
CA ARG A 176 -21.70 -7.16 -7.39
C ARG A 176 -21.37 -8.23 -6.34
N ASP A 177 -22.18 -9.28 -6.27
CA ASP A 177 -22.14 -10.23 -5.14
C ASP A 177 -20.80 -10.97 -5.02
N ASP A 178 -20.26 -11.44 -6.13
CA ASP A 178 -19.04 -12.26 -6.18
C ASP A 178 -17.75 -11.56 -5.69
N VAL A 179 -17.79 -10.24 -5.48
CA VAL A 179 -16.65 -9.48 -4.93
C VAL A 179 -16.89 -8.97 -3.51
N LYS A 180 -18.09 -9.14 -2.95
CA LYS A 180 -18.45 -8.63 -1.61
C LYS A 180 -17.50 -9.15 -0.51
N GLY A 181 -17.19 -10.45 -0.53
CA GLY A 181 -16.26 -11.05 0.43
C GLY A 181 -14.83 -10.50 0.31
N LYS A 182 -14.32 -10.38 -0.91
CA LYS A 182 -13.02 -9.78 -1.20
C LYS A 182 -12.95 -8.33 -0.71
N ILE A 183 -13.99 -7.53 -0.96
CA ILE A 183 -14.10 -6.14 -0.49
C ILE A 183 -14.05 -6.10 1.04
N ALA A 184 -14.79 -6.98 1.72
CA ALA A 184 -14.79 -7.06 3.18
C ALA A 184 -13.39 -7.35 3.73
N ARG A 185 -12.69 -8.36 3.21
CA ARG A 185 -11.34 -8.75 3.65
C ARG A 185 -10.29 -7.68 3.36
N ILE A 186 -10.43 -6.92 2.27
CA ILE A 186 -9.58 -5.75 2.00
C ILE A 186 -9.81 -4.64 3.04
N ASN A 187 -11.07 -4.36 3.40
CA ASN A 187 -11.38 -3.34 4.40
C ASN A 187 -10.89 -3.75 5.80
N PHE A 188 -11.00 -5.01 6.16
CA PHE A 188 -10.45 -5.55 7.41
C PHE A 188 -8.93 -5.41 7.46
N TYR A 189 -8.25 -5.79 6.38
CA TYR A 189 -6.80 -5.67 6.27
C TYR A 189 -6.33 -4.22 6.44
N MET A 190 -6.93 -3.28 5.73
CA MET A 190 -6.56 -1.88 5.83
C MET A 190 -6.79 -1.31 7.23
N ALA A 191 -7.94 -1.67 7.84
CA ALA A 191 -8.25 -1.24 9.19
C ALA A 191 -7.27 -1.82 10.21
N ASP A 192 -7.03 -3.12 10.16
CA ASP A 192 -6.14 -3.82 11.08
C ASP A 192 -4.70 -3.30 10.98
N ARG A 193 -4.16 -3.33 9.76
CA ARG A 193 -2.76 -3.02 9.50
C ARG A 193 -2.37 -1.58 9.78
N TYR A 194 -3.27 -0.64 9.50
CA TYR A 194 -3.02 0.80 9.65
C TYR A 194 -3.77 1.45 10.82
N GLY A 195 -4.41 0.65 11.66
CA GLY A 195 -5.13 1.15 12.82
C GLY A 195 -6.31 2.05 12.47
N LEU A 196 -6.96 1.83 11.31
CA LEU A 196 -8.06 2.64 10.85
C LEU A 196 -9.38 2.22 11.51
N ARG A 197 -10.26 3.18 11.68
CA ARG A 197 -11.59 2.93 12.23
C ARG A 197 -12.59 2.55 11.14
N LEU A 198 -13.37 1.51 11.41
CA LEU A 198 -14.58 1.15 10.69
C LEU A 198 -15.77 1.40 11.62
N SER A 199 -16.84 2.00 11.10
CA SER A 199 -18.09 2.11 11.87
C SER A 199 -18.67 0.73 12.17
N ASP A 200 -19.43 0.58 13.25
CA ASP A 200 -20.07 -0.69 13.62
C ASP A 200 -20.97 -1.21 12.51
N GLN A 201 -21.68 -0.32 11.81
CA GLN A 201 -22.48 -0.69 10.65
C GLN A 201 -21.64 -1.32 9.54
N GLN A 202 -20.47 -0.74 9.20
CA GLN A 202 -19.58 -1.29 8.18
C GLN A 202 -18.93 -2.59 8.65
N GLN A 203 -18.57 -2.69 9.93
CA GLN A 203 -18.04 -3.94 10.48
C GLN A 203 -19.05 -5.08 10.37
N LYS A 204 -20.29 -4.85 10.78
CA LYS A 204 -21.39 -5.84 10.69
C LYS A 204 -21.63 -6.27 9.23
N LEU A 205 -21.68 -5.32 8.30
CA LEU A 205 -21.86 -5.58 6.87
C LEU A 205 -20.71 -6.44 6.33
N PHE A 206 -19.47 -6.07 6.60
CA PHE A 206 -18.30 -6.79 6.08
C PHE A 206 -18.15 -8.18 6.72
N ILE A 207 -18.51 -8.36 7.99
CA ILE A 207 -18.57 -9.69 8.64
C ILE A 207 -19.57 -10.58 7.90
N ALA A 208 -20.77 -10.06 7.60
CA ALA A 208 -21.77 -10.80 6.86
C ALA A 208 -21.27 -11.17 5.46
N TRP A 209 -20.72 -10.22 4.72
CA TRP A 209 -20.20 -10.45 3.37
C TRP A 209 -19.01 -11.44 3.35
N SER A 210 -18.10 -11.33 4.31
CA SER A 210 -16.96 -12.26 4.40
C SER A 210 -17.41 -13.69 4.68
N LYS A 211 -18.50 -13.89 5.43
CA LYS A 211 -19.12 -15.19 5.68
C LYS A 211 -19.87 -15.75 4.46
N GLN A 212 -20.66 -14.89 3.79
CA GLN A 212 -21.50 -15.30 2.66
C GLN A 212 -20.69 -15.59 1.39
N HIS A 213 -19.54 -14.91 1.24
CA HIS A 213 -18.70 -15.00 0.05
C HIS A 213 -17.28 -15.45 0.47
N PRO A 214 -17.03 -16.75 0.53
CA PRO A 214 -15.73 -17.30 0.94
C PRO A 214 -14.61 -16.86 -0.01
N VAL A 215 -13.37 -17.08 0.44
CA VAL A 215 -12.17 -16.76 -0.33
C VAL A 215 -12.14 -17.59 -1.61
N THR A 216 -11.92 -16.92 -2.74
CA THR A 216 -11.83 -17.59 -4.05
C THR A 216 -10.38 -18.00 -4.36
N PRO A 217 -10.17 -18.96 -5.28
CA PRO A 217 -8.82 -19.32 -5.74
C PRO A 217 -8.03 -18.14 -6.28
N TRP A 218 -8.68 -17.22 -7.00
CA TRP A 218 -8.03 -16.01 -7.49
C TRP A 218 -7.66 -15.06 -6.34
N GLU A 219 -8.47 -14.93 -5.32
CA GLU A 219 -8.15 -14.08 -4.17
C GLU A 219 -6.90 -14.59 -3.43
N LEU A 220 -6.76 -15.91 -3.25
CA LEU A 220 -5.55 -16.54 -2.71
C LEU A 220 -4.33 -16.30 -3.59
N GLU A 221 -4.45 -16.49 -4.90
CA GLU A 221 -3.35 -16.26 -5.84
C GLU A 221 -2.93 -14.80 -5.88
N ARG A 222 -3.91 -13.88 -5.88
CA ARG A 222 -3.65 -12.45 -5.79
C ARG A 222 -2.89 -12.10 -4.51
N ASP A 223 -3.32 -12.62 -3.38
CA ASP A 223 -2.65 -12.44 -2.09
C ASP A 223 -1.20 -12.95 -2.13
N ARG A 224 -0.99 -14.14 -2.68
CA ARG A 224 0.34 -14.74 -2.84
C ARG A 224 1.26 -13.88 -3.74
N ARG A 225 0.75 -13.34 -4.85
CA ARG A 225 1.50 -12.44 -5.73
C ARG A 225 1.87 -11.16 -5.00
N ILE A 226 0.92 -10.56 -4.28
CA ILE A 226 1.13 -9.34 -3.51
C ILE A 226 2.14 -9.58 -2.38
N ALA A 227 2.03 -10.69 -1.67
CA ALA A 227 2.93 -11.01 -0.56
C ALA A 227 4.39 -11.14 -1.00
N ARG A 228 4.67 -11.63 -2.22
CA ARG A 228 6.03 -11.64 -2.79
C ARG A 228 6.62 -10.24 -2.98
N VAL A 229 5.78 -9.25 -3.24
CA VAL A 229 6.21 -7.86 -3.41
C VAL A 229 6.23 -7.10 -2.10
N MET A 230 5.14 -7.23 -1.31
CA MET A 230 4.93 -6.45 -0.09
C MET A 230 5.65 -7.04 1.14
N GLY A 231 6.07 -8.33 1.07
CA GLY A 231 6.70 -9.06 2.17
C GLY A 231 5.72 -9.54 3.25
N HIS A 232 4.41 -9.47 3.00
CA HIS A 232 3.37 -9.93 3.95
C HIS A 232 2.05 -10.24 3.24
N HIS A 233 1.26 -11.11 3.83
CA HIS A 233 -0.06 -11.51 3.38
C HIS A 233 -1.17 -10.61 3.93
N ASN A 234 -2.36 -10.69 3.34
CA ASN A 234 -3.60 -10.30 3.98
C ASN A 234 -4.10 -11.48 4.83
N ASP A 235 -3.90 -11.40 6.14
CA ASP A 235 -4.24 -12.47 7.08
C ASP A 235 -5.74 -12.82 7.10
N PHE A 236 -6.61 -11.94 6.63
CA PHE A 236 -8.05 -12.21 6.46
C PHE A 236 -8.35 -13.00 5.17
N VAL A 237 -7.43 -13.05 4.21
CA VAL A 237 -7.51 -13.90 3.02
C VAL A 237 -6.94 -15.29 3.34
N THR A 238 -5.80 -15.36 4.03
CA THR A 238 -5.17 -16.63 4.39
C THR A 238 -5.91 -17.39 5.50
N GLY A 239 -6.87 -16.75 6.17
CA GLY A 239 -7.58 -17.31 7.31
C GLY A 239 -6.82 -17.25 8.64
N LYS A 240 -5.61 -16.68 8.66
CA LYS A 240 -4.81 -16.52 9.88
C LYS A 240 -5.46 -15.57 10.88
N ARG A 241 -6.24 -14.60 10.39
CA ARG A 241 -7.05 -13.68 11.22
C ARG A 241 -8.51 -13.71 10.79
N THR A 242 -9.40 -13.52 11.77
CA THR A 242 -10.84 -13.35 11.55
C THR A 242 -11.29 -12.08 12.24
N TRP A 243 -12.04 -11.25 11.54
CA TRP A 243 -12.61 -10.03 12.11
C TRP A 243 -13.83 -10.33 12.98
N LYS A 244 -13.87 -9.72 14.16
CA LYS A 244 -15.02 -9.73 15.07
C LYS A 244 -15.29 -8.29 15.53
N LEU A 245 -16.51 -8.00 15.99
CA LEU A 245 -16.76 -6.72 16.65
C LEU A 245 -15.83 -6.57 17.85
N GLY A 246 -15.27 -5.40 18.03
CA GLY A 246 -14.25 -5.16 19.06
C GLY A 246 -12.84 -5.62 18.68
N HIS A 247 -12.59 -5.95 17.40
CA HIS A 247 -11.27 -6.29 16.90
C HIS A 247 -10.21 -5.23 17.28
N ARG A 248 -9.09 -5.69 17.84
CA ARG A 248 -7.94 -4.82 18.14
C ARG A 248 -6.98 -4.84 16.96
N ASN A 249 -6.81 -3.69 16.33
CA ASN A 249 -5.96 -3.54 15.17
C ASN A 249 -4.48 -3.81 15.48
N SER A 250 -3.78 -4.56 14.63
CA SER A 250 -2.37 -4.90 14.77
C SER A 250 -1.44 -3.68 14.62
N ARG A 251 -1.79 -2.74 13.74
CA ARG A 251 -1.00 -1.55 13.39
C ARG A 251 0.39 -1.84 12.81
N GLU A 252 0.64 -3.05 12.34
CA GLU A 252 1.94 -3.48 11.78
C GLU A 252 2.43 -2.60 10.63
N GLY A 253 1.53 -2.04 9.81
CA GLY A 253 1.86 -1.13 8.71
C GLY A 253 2.40 0.22 9.19
N ILE A 254 1.95 0.69 10.36
CA ILE A 254 2.45 1.92 10.99
C ILE A 254 3.82 1.67 11.61
N ALA A 255 4.00 0.58 12.34
CA ALA A 255 5.29 0.21 12.91
C ALA A 255 6.36 0.03 11.81
N GLY A 256 6.02 -0.67 10.70
CA GLY A 256 6.91 -0.83 9.56
C GLY A 256 7.22 0.47 8.80
N ALA A 257 6.33 1.47 8.86
CA ALA A 257 6.58 2.80 8.28
C ALA A 257 7.60 3.59 9.10
N ILE A 258 7.53 3.46 10.42
CA ILE A 258 8.45 4.13 11.35
C ILE A 258 9.86 3.57 11.19
N THR A 259 10.01 2.26 11.02
CA THR A 259 11.30 1.59 10.81
C THR A 259 11.91 1.83 9.42
N ARG A 260 11.10 2.15 8.41
CA ARG A 260 11.56 2.47 7.05
C ARG A 260 11.96 3.95 6.86
N ASP A 261 11.60 4.81 7.81
CA ASP A 261 12.06 6.20 7.85
C ASP A 261 13.27 6.28 8.81
N PRO A 262 14.51 6.32 8.32
CA PRO A 262 15.70 6.35 9.17
C PRO A 262 15.68 7.50 10.19
N ALA A 263 15.05 8.63 9.83
CA ALA A 263 14.90 9.77 10.72
C ALA A 263 13.91 9.50 11.88
N LYS A 264 12.96 8.58 11.72
CA LYS A 264 12.00 8.21 12.78
C LYS A 264 12.41 6.96 13.58
N SER A 265 13.21 6.07 13.01
CA SER A 265 13.80 4.93 13.72
C SER A 265 14.69 5.42 14.87
N LEU A 266 15.47 6.46 14.64
CA LEU A 266 16.31 7.09 15.67
C LEU A 266 15.48 7.78 16.78
N ALA A 267 14.28 8.26 16.49
CA ALA A 267 13.41 8.90 17.49
C ALA A 267 12.70 7.89 18.42
N GLN A 268 12.55 6.62 18.02
CA GLN A 268 11.91 5.59 18.84
C GLN A 268 12.90 4.80 19.71
N THR A 269 14.15 4.63 19.29
CA THR A 269 15.23 4.14 20.16
C THR A 269 15.58 5.14 21.26
N ALA A 270 15.25 6.42 21.09
CA ALA A 270 15.45 7.46 22.11
C ALA A 270 14.37 7.52 23.19
N GLN A 271 13.29 6.74 23.11
CA GLN A 271 12.25 6.69 24.16
C GLN A 271 12.54 5.69 25.31
N GLY A 272 13.70 5.03 25.27
CA GLY A 272 14.16 4.10 26.31
C GLY A 272 15.38 4.52 27.11
N THR A 273 15.91 5.74 26.92
CA THR A 273 17.04 6.27 27.70
C THR A 273 16.75 7.67 28.25
N PRO A 274 17.32 8.05 29.40
CA PRO A 274 16.96 9.29 30.08
C PRO A 274 17.29 10.52 29.24
N LYS A 275 16.48 11.56 29.39
CA LYS A 275 16.67 12.89 28.78
C LYS A 275 18.12 13.33 28.90
N THR A 276 18.89 13.23 27.82
CA THR A 276 20.13 13.95 27.71
C THR A 276 19.82 15.38 27.28
N ASP A 277 20.34 16.33 28.03
CA ASP A 277 20.23 17.76 27.83
C ASP A 277 20.54 18.15 26.37
N VAL A 278 19.65 18.92 25.74
CA VAL A 278 19.74 19.42 24.37
C VAL A 278 20.99 20.28 24.14
N SER A 279 21.72 20.65 25.23
CA SER A 279 22.90 21.53 25.19
C SER A 279 24.25 20.81 25.00
N SER A 280 24.30 19.47 24.89
CA SER A 280 25.55 18.70 24.93
C SER A 280 25.97 18.01 23.61
N ALA A 281 25.15 17.98 22.58
CA ALA A 281 25.53 17.35 21.33
C ALA A 281 26.67 18.11 20.64
N PRO A 282 27.70 17.40 20.12
CA PRO A 282 28.87 18.08 19.52
C PRO A 282 28.54 18.79 18.20
N ILE A 283 27.49 18.42 17.50
CA ILE A 283 27.10 18.94 16.18
C ILE A 283 25.63 19.31 16.15
N HIS A 284 25.32 20.54 15.78
CA HIS A 284 23.96 21.00 15.48
C HIS A 284 23.77 21.22 13.99
N GLY A 285 22.84 20.48 13.36
CA GLY A 285 22.42 20.65 11.97
C GLY A 285 21.14 21.46 11.86
N ASN A 286 21.06 22.33 10.88
CA ASN A 286 19.83 23.06 10.55
C ASN A 286 19.00 22.24 9.56
N ARG A 287 17.83 21.81 9.98
CA ARG A 287 16.90 20.95 9.21
C ARG A 287 16.54 21.55 7.85
N ASN A 288 16.39 22.86 7.76
CA ASN A 288 15.92 23.53 6.56
C ASN A 288 17.05 23.77 5.55
N SER A 289 18.22 24.27 6.04
CA SER A 289 19.35 24.62 5.16
C SER A 289 20.27 23.42 4.87
N LYS A 290 20.14 22.33 5.63
CA LYS A 290 21.05 21.17 5.58
C LYS A 290 22.52 21.58 5.83
N ILE A 291 22.74 22.59 6.70
CA ILE A 291 24.04 23.00 7.12
C ILE A 291 24.23 22.60 8.58
N PHE A 292 25.38 22.00 8.93
CA PHE A 292 25.71 21.71 10.32
C PHE A 292 26.81 22.61 10.85
N HIS A 293 26.79 22.80 12.17
CA HIS A 293 27.70 23.63 12.94
C HIS A 293 28.30 22.81 14.09
N PRO A 294 29.61 22.58 14.13
CA PRO A 294 30.29 21.99 15.30
C PRO A 294 30.15 22.88 16.52
N LYS A 295 30.28 22.30 17.71
CA LYS A 295 30.37 23.02 18.98
C LYS A 295 31.54 23.97 18.94
N GLY A 296 31.29 25.26 19.27
CA GLY A 296 32.27 26.33 19.14
C GLY A 296 32.09 27.23 17.90
N CYS A 297 31.27 26.80 16.93
CA CYS A 297 30.90 27.66 15.82
C CYS A 297 29.89 28.72 16.25
N SER A 298 30.02 29.96 15.74
CA SER A 298 29.17 31.11 16.13
C SER A 298 27.66 30.84 15.97
N SER A 299 27.29 30.05 14.99
CA SER A 299 25.88 29.70 14.72
C SER A 299 25.40 28.46 15.45
N TYR A 300 26.23 27.79 16.25
CA TYR A 300 25.87 26.59 16.99
C TYR A 300 24.73 26.84 17.99
N ASN A 301 24.80 27.92 18.77
CA ASN A 301 23.81 28.25 19.79
C ASN A 301 22.70 29.22 19.31
N THR A 302 22.83 29.79 18.12
CA THR A 302 21.87 30.80 17.61
C THR A 302 20.80 30.19 16.72
N MET A 303 20.87 28.89 16.47
CA MET A 303 19.90 28.15 15.66
C MET A 303 18.58 28.02 16.40
N SER A 304 17.46 28.30 15.71
CA SER A 304 16.13 28.11 16.29
C SER A 304 15.96 26.66 16.75
N PRO A 305 15.54 26.40 18.00
CA PRO A 305 15.36 25.04 18.54
C PRO A 305 14.49 24.10 17.67
N ARG A 306 13.52 24.68 16.96
CA ARG A 306 12.63 23.93 16.04
C ARG A 306 13.36 23.36 14.82
N ASN A 307 14.51 23.94 14.46
CA ASN A 307 15.28 23.58 13.28
C ASN A 307 16.55 22.78 13.62
N VAL A 308 16.89 22.63 14.91
CA VAL A 308 18.07 21.90 15.34
C VAL A 308 17.88 20.40 15.14
N VAL A 309 18.87 19.75 14.53
CA VAL A 309 19.07 18.31 14.50
C VAL A 309 20.43 18.04 15.12
N ASN A 310 20.47 17.20 16.14
CA ASN A 310 21.70 16.87 16.86
C ASN A 310 22.39 15.67 16.18
N PHE A 311 23.71 15.75 16.02
CA PHE A 311 24.55 14.67 15.53
C PHE A 311 25.68 14.42 16.52
N SER A 312 26.09 13.14 16.62
CA SER A 312 27.20 12.73 17.48
C SER A 312 28.58 12.98 16.84
N SER A 313 28.62 13.09 15.49
CA SER A 313 29.84 13.39 14.75
C SER A 313 29.58 14.14 13.44
N GLU A 314 30.62 14.69 12.82
CA GLU A 314 30.53 15.33 11.49
C GLU A 314 30.24 14.31 10.40
N GLU A 315 30.77 13.08 10.50
CA GLU A 315 30.54 11.99 9.58
C GLU A 315 29.06 11.61 9.56
N GLU A 316 28.42 11.56 10.73
CA GLU A 316 27.00 11.31 10.86
C GLU A 316 26.16 12.41 10.19
N ALA A 317 26.55 13.68 10.39
CA ALA A 317 25.89 14.80 9.76
C ALA A 317 26.04 14.77 8.22
N ILE A 318 27.22 14.42 7.71
CA ILE A 318 27.50 14.30 6.28
C ILE A 318 26.70 13.11 5.70
N ALA A 319 26.68 11.97 6.36
CA ALA A 319 25.89 10.79 5.95
C ALA A 319 24.38 11.10 5.92
N ALA A 320 23.90 12.00 6.79
CA ALA A 320 22.53 12.50 6.80
C ALA A 320 22.25 13.60 5.74
N GLY A 321 23.21 13.87 4.84
CA GLY A 321 23.08 14.84 3.76
C GLY A 321 23.26 16.30 4.17
N TYR A 322 23.93 16.54 5.31
CA TYR A 322 24.27 17.88 5.75
C TYR A 322 25.70 18.26 5.31
N ARG A 323 25.95 19.54 5.10
CA ARG A 323 27.29 20.08 4.80
C ARG A 323 27.74 21.00 5.92
N ARG A 324 29.04 21.03 6.15
CA ARG A 324 29.64 21.92 7.17
C ARG A 324 29.45 23.39 6.81
N ALA A 325 29.15 24.22 7.79
CA ALA A 325 29.05 25.65 7.61
C ALA A 325 30.43 26.24 7.22
N LYS A 326 30.45 27.07 6.18
CA LYS A 326 31.71 27.67 5.64
C LYS A 326 32.42 28.59 6.60
N ASN A 327 31.69 29.16 7.57
CA ASN A 327 32.21 30.08 8.59
C ASN A 327 32.66 29.38 9.88
N CYS A 328 32.65 28.06 9.92
CA CYS A 328 33.17 27.27 11.02
C CYS A 328 34.59 26.79 10.67
N LYS A 329 35.58 27.31 11.36
CA LYS A 329 36.98 26.89 11.25
C LYS A 329 37.18 25.55 11.94
#